data_c8fcf3fbe7c85195fee54b58419fa118
#
_entry.id   c8fcf3fbe7c85195fee54b58419fa118
#
_cell.length_a   1.000
_cell.length_b   1.000
_cell.length_c   1.000
_cell.angle_alpha   90.00
_cell.angle_beta   90.00
_cell.angle_gamma   90.00
#
_symmetry.space_group_name_H-M   'P 1'
#
loop_
_entity.id
_entity.type
_entity.pdbx_description
1 polymer ?
#
loop_
_entity_poly.entity_id
_entity_poly.type
_entity_poly.pdbx_seq_one_letter_code
_entity_poly.pdbx_strand_id
1 'polypeptide(L)'
;LSELSVRDINVVDQLGLSLIYDFRRDDERERAPNRYSGVNTETINLPITPGSGESFFNSVVSGNASTEQMIQFMTELNTDLALNQTAQYQQMFAGLLADNTDAVLIHCAAGKDRTGFGSALILAALGVSRATVLTDYMLSNKYLPVEDEITKMLNTYEDYFPSNIDRAVLRPMFEVRPEYIGAAFAAVDEVYGDTGAYLHQALGL
;
A
#
# COMPACT_ATOMS: atom_id res chain seq x y z
N LEU A 1 -9.97 0.74 7.18
CA LEU A 1 -11.44 0.69 7.46
C LEU A 1 -11.76 0.26 8.90
N SER A 2 -10.80 -0.20 9.68
CA SER A 2 -10.98 -0.67 11.07
C SER A 2 -11.33 0.45 12.06
N GLU A 3 -10.93 1.69 11.79
CA GLU A 3 -11.12 2.84 12.69
C GLU A 3 -12.29 3.75 12.26
N LEU A 4 -13.09 3.35 11.28
CA LEU A 4 -14.23 4.14 10.84
C LEU A 4 -15.23 4.36 11.98
N SER A 5 -15.62 5.61 12.22
CA SER A 5 -16.75 5.95 13.08
C SER A 5 -18.06 5.62 12.37
N VAL A 6 -19.19 5.63 13.10
CA VAL A 6 -20.52 5.48 12.52
C VAL A 6 -20.81 6.56 11.46
N ARG A 7 -20.30 7.78 11.68
CA ARG A 7 -20.43 8.88 10.72
C ARG A 7 -19.65 8.59 9.43
N ASP A 8 -18.44 8.05 9.55
CA ASP A 8 -17.62 7.71 8.39
C ASP A 8 -18.24 6.57 7.59
N ILE A 9 -18.79 5.56 8.26
CA ILE A 9 -19.53 4.45 7.62
C ILE A 9 -20.68 4.99 6.77
N ASN A 10 -21.47 5.93 7.29
CA ASN A 10 -22.55 6.55 6.54
C ASN A 10 -22.08 7.34 5.30
N VAL A 11 -20.87 7.91 5.36
CA VAL A 11 -20.26 8.57 4.20
C VAL A 11 -19.80 7.54 3.17
N VAL A 12 -19.16 6.46 3.62
CA VAL A 12 -18.70 5.37 2.74
C VAL A 12 -19.89 4.68 2.06
N ASP A 13 -20.99 4.49 2.76
CA ASP A 13 -22.22 3.92 2.17
C ASP A 13 -22.75 4.75 0.97
N GLN A 14 -22.59 6.07 1.02
CA GLN A 14 -23.01 6.95 -0.08
C GLN A 14 -22.15 6.82 -1.34
N LEU A 15 -20.98 6.18 -1.25
CA LEU A 15 -20.13 5.91 -2.40
C LEU A 15 -20.65 4.77 -3.28
N GLY A 16 -21.61 3.97 -2.78
CA GLY A 16 -22.21 2.87 -3.54
C GLY A 16 -21.17 1.80 -3.91
N LEU A 17 -20.28 1.47 -2.98
CA LEU A 17 -19.24 0.47 -3.23
C LEU A 17 -19.85 -0.90 -3.52
N SER A 18 -19.53 -1.46 -4.69
CA SER A 18 -19.86 -2.85 -5.04
C SER A 18 -18.77 -3.82 -4.61
N LEU A 19 -17.51 -3.34 -4.53
CA LEU A 19 -16.35 -4.19 -4.30
C LEU A 19 -15.28 -3.49 -3.46
N ILE A 20 -14.67 -4.24 -2.54
CA ILE A 20 -13.50 -3.82 -1.77
C ILE A 20 -12.39 -4.84 -1.98
N TYR A 21 -11.22 -4.40 -2.43
CA TYR A 21 -10.00 -5.20 -2.42
C TYR A 21 -9.15 -4.86 -1.18
N ASP A 22 -8.94 -5.85 -0.32
CA ASP A 22 -8.14 -5.74 0.89
C ASP A 22 -6.77 -6.43 0.68
N PHE A 23 -5.72 -5.63 0.52
CA PHE A 23 -4.34 -6.11 0.33
C PHE A 23 -3.62 -6.46 1.62
N ARG A 24 -4.28 -6.40 2.76
CA ARG A 24 -3.68 -6.72 4.05
C ARG A 24 -3.45 -8.21 4.20
N ARG A 25 -2.37 -8.56 4.89
CA ARG A 25 -2.11 -9.93 5.36
C ARG A 25 -3.16 -10.37 6.37
N ASP A 26 -3.25 -11.66 6.60
CA ASP A 26 -4.22 -12.26 7.53
C ASP A 26 -4.04 -11.71 8.96
N ASP A 27 -2.78 -11.63 9.43
CA ASP A 27 -2.46 -11.07 10.76
C ASP A 27 -2.83 -9.59 10.92
N GLU A 28 -2.71 -8.79 9.84
CA GLU A 28 -3.14 -7.38 9.84
C GLU A 28 -4.68 -7.27 9.91
N ARG A 29 -5.40 -8.16 9.22
CA ARG A 29 -6.87 -8.19 9.22
C ARG A 29 -7.44 -8.69 10.54
N GLU A 30 -6.85 -9.72 11.13
CA GLU A 30 -7.24 -10.26 12.44
C GLU A 30 -7.04 -9.22 13.55
N ARG A 31 -5.93 -8.47 13.50
CA ARG A 31 -5.61 -7.43 14.48
C ARG A 31 -6.50 -6.20 14.36
N ALA A 32 -6.91 -5.85 13.14
CA ALA A 32 -7.69 -4.66 12.85
C ALA A 32 -8.81 -4.95 11.82
N PRO A 33 -9.86 -5.71 12.19
CA PRO A 33 -10.92 -6.10 11.27
C PRO A 33 -11.66 -4.87 10.71
N ASN A 34 -12.08 -4.97 9.45
CA ASN A 34 -12.90 -3.93 8.82
C ASN A 34 -14.23 -3.75 9.55
N ARG A 35 -14.60 -2.51 9.82
CA ARG A 35 -15.90 -2.15 10.42
C ARG A 35 -16.98 -1.90 9.38
N TYR A 36 -16.59 -1.71 8.12
CA TYR A 36 -17.51 -1.50 7.02
C TYR A 36 -17.85 -2.83 6.34
N SER A 37 -19.15 -3.07 6.21
CA SER A 37 -19.74 -4.16 5.43
C SER A 37 -21.01 -3.64 4.79
N GLY A 38 -20.88 -3.02 3.62
CA GLY A 38 -22.06 -2.50 2.87
C GLY A 38 -22.99 -3.64 2.43
N VAL A 39 -24.30 -3.36 2.33
CA VAL A 39 -25.33 -4.36 2.03
C VAL A 39 -25.10 -5.10 0.70
N ASN A 40 -24.54 -4.40 -0.28
CA ASN A 40 -24.25 -4.95 -1.62
C ASN A 40 -22.75 -4.90 -1.94
N THR A 41 -21.90 -4.85 -0.92
CA THR A 41 -20.46 -4.71 -1.09
C THR A 41 -19.78 -6.05 -0.83
N GLU A 42 -19.13 -6.60 -1.84
CA GLU A 42 -18.25 -7.77 -1.68
C GLU A 42 -16.85 -7.31 -1.22
N THR A 43 -16.23 -8.08 -0.32
CA THR A 43 -14.82 -7.87 0.04
C THR A 43 -13.99 -9.05 -0.42
N ILE A 44 -13.03 -8.80 -1.31
CA ILE A 44 -12.06 -9.78 -1.81
C ILE A 44 -10.72 -9.52 -1.13
N ASN A 45 -10.23 -10.53 -0.41
CA ASN A 45 -8.93 -10.46 0.23
C ASN A 45 -7.85 -10.90 -0.74
N LEU A 46 -6.93 -9.99 -1.05
CA LEU A 46 -5.76 -10.22 -1.91
C LEU A 46 -4.48 -9.93 -1.11
N PRO A 47 -4.09 -10.82 -0.18
CA PRO A 47 -2.98 -10.54 0.72
C PRO A 47 -1.68 -10.34 -0.04
N ILE A 48 -1.07 -9.18 0.14
CA ILE A 48 0.24 -8.80 -0.38
C ILE A 48 1.23 -8.81 0.78
N THR A 49 2.25 -9.67 0.68
CA THR A 49 3.33 -9.79 1.65
C THR A 49 4.64 -9.46 0.96
N PRO A 50 5.03 -8.18 0.92
CA PRO A 50 6.31 -7.81 0.33
C PRO A 50 7.43 -8.42 1.18
N GLY A 51 8.46 -8.91 0.53
CA GLY A 51 9.62 -9.64 1.02
C GLY A 51 9.95 -9.58 2.51
N SER A 52 10.66 -10.56 3.03
CA SER A 52 10.96 -10.65 4.45
C SER A 52 11.96 -9.57 4.88
N GLY A 53 11.47 -8.52 5.51
CA GLY A 53 12.29 -7.52 6.19
C GLY A 53 12.76 -7.94 7.59
N GLU A 54 12.72 -9.23 7.94
CA GLU A 54 12.97 -9.70 9.31
C GLU A 54 14.36 -9.27 9.83
N SER A 55 15.38 -9.45 9.01
CA SER A 55 16.76 -9.03 9.38
C SER A 55 16.87 -7.53 9.55
N PHE A 56 16.19 -6.75 8.68
CA PHE A 56 16.19 -5.30 8.77
C PHE A 56 15.35 -4.84 9.96
N PHE A 57 14.19 -5.44 10.21
CA PHE A 57 13.37 -5.15 11.38
C PHE A 57 14.14 -5.36 12.68
N ASN A 58 14.90 -6.44 12.80
CA ASN A 58 15.77 -6.70 13.95
C ASN A 58 16.85 -5.61 14.11
N SER A 59 17.38 -5.07 13.02
CA SER A 59 18.31 -3.93 13.04
C SER A 59 17.63 -2.64 13.56
N VAL A 60 16.39 -2.39 13.18
CA VAL A 60 15.60 -1.24 13.66
C VAL A 60 15.31 -1.38 15.15
N VAL A 61 14.81 -2.52 15.57
CA VAL A 61 14.49 -2.83 16.99
C VAL A 61 15.72 -2.74 17.89
N SER A 62 16.89 -3.16 17.42
CA SER A 62 18.15 -3.04 18.17
C SER A 62 18.76 -1.64 18.16
N GLY A 63 18.14 -0.67 17.47
CA GLY A 63 18.62 0.72 17.37
C GLY A 63 19.87 0.89 16.47
N ASN A 64 20.17 -0.09 15.62
CA ASN A 64 21.34 -0.10 14.74
C ASN A 64 21.04 0.35 13.29
N ALA A 65 19.78 0.57 12.94
CA ALA A 65 19.39 1.02 11.61
C ALA A 65 19.60 2.53 11.44
N SER A 66 19.99 2.95 10.23
CA SER A 66 20.02 4.35 9.84
C SER A 66 18.79 4.74 9.00
N THR A 67 18.55 6.04 8.85
CA THR A 67 17.51 6.59 7.97
C THR A 67 17.71 6.15 6.51
N GLU A 68 18.95 6.12 6.03
CA GLU A 68 19.31 5.69 4.67
C GLU A 68 18.97 4.23 4.45
N GLN A 69 19.26 3.37 5.44
CA GLN A 69 18.93 1.95 5.38
C GLN A 69 17.40 1.73 5.37
N MET A 70 16.64 2.54 6.11
CA MET A 70 15.17 2.51 6.07
C MET A 70 14.65 2.94 4.69
N ILE A 71 15.22 3.99 4.10
CA ILE A 71 14.86 4.43 2.74
C ILE A 71 15.16 3.33 1.72
N GLN A 72 16.33 2.71 1.81
CA GLN A 72 16.69 1.58 0.95
C GLN A 72 15.72 0.41 1.10
N PHE A 73 15.41 0.02 2.33
CA PHE A 73 14.45 -1.04 2.62
C PHE A 73 13.08 -0.76 2.00
N MET A 74 12.56 0.47 2.14
CA MET A 74 11.28 0.87 1.56
C MET A 74 11.33 0.90 0.03
N THR A 75 12.46 1.24 -0.55
CA THR A 75 12.70 1.20 -2.00
C THR A 75 12.66 -0.24 -2.53
N GLU A 76 13.36 -1.15 -1.87
CA GLU A 76 13.37 -2.59 -2.19
C GLU A 76 11.99 -3.22 -2.02
N LEU A 77 11.25 -2.83 -0.98
CA LEU A 77 9.87 -3.27 -0.75
C LEU A 77 8.96 -2.87 -1.93
N ASN A 78 9.08 -1.65 -2.44
CA ASN A 78 8.27 -1.21 -3.59
C ASN A 78 8.68 -1.91 -4.90
N THR A 79 9.96 -2.24 -5.07
CA THR A 79 10.42 -3.11 -6.17
C THR A 79 9.77 -4.50 -6.09
N ASP A 80 9.72 -5.09 -4.89
CA ASP A 80 9.08 -6.39 -4.64
C ASP A 80 7.57 -6.37 -4.97
N LEU A 81 6.86 -5.27 -4.64
CA LEU A 81 5.46 -5.10 -5.02
C LEU A 81 5.25 -5.23 -6.52
N ALA A 82 6.14 -4.66 -7.32
CA ALA A 82 6.04 -4.66 -8.77
C ALA A 82 6.34 -6.03 -9.41
N LEU A 83 7.31 -6.77 -8.89
CA LEU A 83 7.82 -7.98 -9.51
C LEU A 83 7.23 -9.27 -8.93
N ASN A 84 6.99 -9.31 -7.62
CA ASN A 84 6.65 -10.55 -6.92
C ASN A 84 5.18 -10.61 -6.44
N GLN A 85 4.42 -9.51 -6.55
CA GLN A 85 3.02 -9.45 -6.12
C GLN A 85 2.05 -9.26 -7.30
N THR A 86 2.50 -9.58 -8.50
CA THR A 86 1.76 -9.42 -9.76
C THR A 86 0.42 -10.14 -9.77
N ALA A 87 0.35 -11.34 -9.17
CA ALA A 87 -0.88 -12.14 -9.14
C ALA A 87 -2.04 -11.44 -8.43
N GLN A 88 -1.77 -10.69 -7.36
CA GLN A 88 -2.78 -9.95 -6.61
C GLN A 88 -3.30 -8.75 -7.42
N TYR A 89 -2.41 -8.02 -8.08
CA TYR A 89 -2.81 -6.92 -8.95
C TYR A 89 -3.53 -7.42 -10.21
N GLN A 90 -3.14 -8.56 -10.77
CA GLN A 90 -3.88 -9.21 -11.87
C GLN A 90 -5.32 -9.54 -11.47
N GLN A 91 -5.52 -10.14 -10.28
CA GLN A 91 -6.86 -10.44 -9.78
C GLN A 91 -7.67 -9.16 -9.53
N MET A 92 -7.06 -8.10 -9.01
CA MET A 92 -7.70 -6.79 -8.87
C MET A 92 -8.19 -6.28 -10.24
N PHE A 93 -7.33 -6.30 -11.27
CA PHE A 93 -7.70 -5.84 -12.62
C PHE A 93 -8.78 -6.71 -13.25
N ALA A 94 -8.72 -8.03 -13.08
CA ALA A 94 -9.77 -8.92 -13.58
C ALA A 94 -11.15 -8.56 -13.02
N GLY A 95 -11.23 -8.20 -11.74
CA GLY A 95 -12.48 -7.75 -11.15
C GLY A 95 -12.88 -6.33 -11.53
N LEU A 96 -11.92 -5.40 -11.71
CA LEU A 96 -12.22 -4.05 -12.22
C LEU A 96 -12.79 -4.05 -13.65
N LEU A 97 -12.43 -5.05 -14.44
CA LEU A 97 -12.89 -5.23 -15.83
C LEU A 97 -14.16 -6.08 -15.94
N ALA A 98 -14.64 -6.68 -14.85
CA ALA A 98 -15.84 -7.49 -14.87
C ALA A 98 -17.09 -6.65 -15.12
N ASP A 99 -18.06 -7.25 -15.83
CA ASP A 99 -19.35 -6.62 -16.05
C ASP A 99 -20.07 -6.34 -14.71
N ASN A 100 -20.73 -5.19 -14.60
CA ASN A 100 -21.46 -4.72 -13.42
C ASN A 100 -20.59 -4.39 -12.20
N THR A 101 -19.33 -4.05 -12.39
CA THR A 101 -18.50 -3.47 -11.34
C THR A 101 -18.76 -1.97 -11.27
N ASP A 102 -19.41 -1.53 -10.18
CA ASP A 102 -19.65 -0.11 -9.89
C ASP A 102 -18.43 0.52 -9.18
N ALA A 103 -18.63 1.27 -8.10
CA ALA A 103 -17.55 1.87 -7.35
C ALA A 103 -16.72 0.80 -6.58
N VAL A 104 -15.42 0.88 -6.71
CA VAL A 104 -14.45 -0.04 -6.07
C VAL A 104 -13.55 0.71 -5.12
N LEU A 105 -13.30 0.12 -3.96
CA LEU A 105 -12.31 0.58 -3.01
C LEU A 105 -11.15 -0.42 -2.97
N ILE A 106 -9.93 0.07 -3.11
CA ILE A 106 -8.72 -0.71 -2.82
C ILE A 106 -8.05 -0.17 -1.56
N HIS A 107 -7.63 -1.03 -0.66
CA HIS A 107 -6.93 -0.60 0.55
C HIS A 107 -5.93 -1.62 1.08
N CYS A 108 -5.04 -1.16 1.93
CA CYS A 108 -4.15 -1.99 2.75
C CYS A 108 -4.17 -1.49 4.20
N ALA A 109 -3.07 -1.61 4.94
CA ALA A 109 -3.00 -1.08 6.31
C ALA A 109 -2.90 0.45 6.33
N ALA A 110 -1.83 1.02 5.78
CA ALA A 110 -1.58 2.46 5.74
C ALA A 110 -2.12 3.16 4.48
N GLY A 111 -2.47 2.40 3.44
CA GLY A 111 -2.99 2.96 2.18
C GLY A 111 -1.94 3.62 1.29
N LYS A 112 -0.63 3.41 1.53
CA LYS A 112 0.44 4.14 0.82
C LYS A 112 1.26 3.29 -0.16
N ASP A 113 1.77 2.13 0.21
CA ASP A 113 2.65 1.32 -0.65
C ASP A 113 1.83 0.36 -1.52
N ARG A 114 1.25 -0.69 -0.96
CA ARG A 114 0.44 -1.69 -1.68
C ARG A 114 -0.72 -1.06 -2.44
N THR A 115 -1.47 -0.19 -1.77
CA THR A 115 -2.56 0.58 -2.36
C THR A 115 -2.05 1.62 -3.34
N GLY A 116 -0.96 2.31 -3.00
CA GLY A 116 -0.35 3.33 -3.85
C GLY A 116 0.14 2.77 -5.18
N PHE A 117 0.79 1.60 -5.17
CA PHE A 117 1.18 0.93 -6.41
C PHE A 117 -0.03 0.44 -7.21
N GLY A 118 -1.05 -0.15 -6.55
CA GLY A 118 -2.30 -0.53 -7.21
C GLY A 118 -3.01 0.67 -7.87
N SER A 119 -3.10 1.80 -7.16
CA SER A 119 -3.67 3.05 -7.71
C SER A 119 -2.84 3.57 -8.88
N ALA A 120 -1.51 3.52 -8.78
CA ALA A 120 -0.61 3.94 -9.84
C ALA A 120 -0.78 3.10 -11.12
N LEU A 121 -0.99 1.79 -10.97
CA LEU A 121 -1.29 0.91 -12.11
C LEU A 121 -2.63 1.22 -12.76
N ILE A 122 -3.69 1.49 -11.96
CA ILE A 122 -5.00 1.90 -12.47
C ILE A 122 -4.88 3.22 -13.26
N LEU A 123 -4.23 4.23 -12.69
CA LEU A 123 -4.00 5.50 -13.37
C LEU A 123 -3.19 5.33 -14.65
N ALA A 124 -2.15 4.48 -14.65
CA ALA A 124 -1.37 4.19 -15.84
C ALA A 124 -2.19 3.49 -16.92
N ALA A 125 -3.06 2.52 -16.57
CA ALA A 125 -3.98 1.86 -17.47
C ALA A 125 -4.97 2.83 -18.14
N LEU A 126 -5.34 3.91 -17.43
CA LEU A 126 -6.17 5.00 -17.93
C LEU A 126 -5.37 6.04 -18.77
N GLY A 127 -4.08 5.81 -19.01
CA GLY A 127 -3.22 6.69 -19.80
C GLY A 127 -2.72 7.94 -19.05
N VAL A 128 -2.83 7.97 -17.72
CA VAL A 128 -2.30 9.07 -16.91
C VAL A 128 -0.77 9.06 -16.92
N SER A 129 -0.16 10.22 -17.10
CA SER A 129 1.31 10.35 -17.17
C SER A 129 1.97 9.97 -15.83
N ARG A 130 3.17 9.40 -15.88
CA ARG A 130 3.96 9.07 -14.67
C ARG A 130 4.17 10.27 -13.73
N ALA A 131 4.32 11.47 -14.29
CA ALA A 131 4.46 12.68 -13.48
C ALA A 131 3.19 12.97 -12.67
N THR A 132 2.01 12.78 -13.26
CA THR A 132 0.73 12.94 -12.58
C THR A 132 0.50 11.82 -11.56
N VAL A 133 0.84 10.57 -11.91
CA VAL A 133 0.79 9.42 -10.98
C VAL A 133 1.67 9.66 -9.76
N LEU A 134 2.89 10.18 -9.95
CA LEU A 134 3.78 10.54 -8.84
C LEU A 134 3.17 11.65 -7.98
N THR A 135 2.55 12.67 -8.60
CA THR A 135 1.91 13.76 -7.86
C THR A 135 0.77 13.22 -6.98
N ASP A 136 -0.06 12.32 -7.50
CA ASP A 136 -1.14 11.65 -6.77
C ASP A 136 -0.59 10.81 -5.60
N TYR A 137 0.40 9.96 -5.88
CA TYR A 137 1.06 9.14 -4.86
C TYR A 137 1.61 9.98 -3.69
N MET A 138 2.25 11.11 -3.99
CA MET A 138 2.81 12.02 -2.98
C MET A 138 1.74 12.70 -2.11
N LEU A 139 0.47 12.71 -2.50
CA LEU A 139 -0.64 13.18 -1.65
C LEU A 139 -0.79 12.35 -0.37
N SER A 140 -0.30 11.11 -0.35
CA SER A 140 -0.29 10.29 0.86
C SER A 140 0.36 11.01 2.04
N ASN A 141 1.44 11.76 1.83
CA ASN A 141 2.11 12.55 2.88
C ASN A 141 1.25 13.70 3.44
N LYS A 142 0.26 14.15 2.66
CA LYS A 142 -0.68 15.20 3.12
C LYS A 142 -1.77 14.64 4.01
N TYR A 143 -2.21 13.41 3.72
CA TYR A 143 -3.38 12.82 4.37
C TYR A 143 -3.03 11.79 5.45
N LEU A 144 -1.83 11.23 5.43
CA LEU A 144 -1.33 10.34 6.47
C LEU A 144 -0.64 11.17 7.56
N PRO A 145 -1.12 11.13 8.82
CA PRO A 145 -0.50 11.85 9.92
C PRO A 145 0.75 11.09 10.41
N VAL A 146 1.85 11.24 9.68
CA VAL A 146 3.10 10.46 9.87
C VAL A 146 3.58 10.43 11.32
N GLU A 147 3.59 11.58 12.00
CA GLU A 147 4.06 11.65 13.40
C GLU A 147 3.14 10.91 14.37
N ASP A 148 1.82 10.95 14.12
CA ASP A 148 0.84 10.24 14.95
C ASP A 148 0.97 8.73 14.73
N GLU A 149 1.18 8.28 13.48
CA GLU A 149 1.39 6.86 13.15
C GLU A 149 2.69 6.31 13.77
N ILE A 150 3.79 7.08 13.75
CA ILE A 150 5.02 6.72 14.47
C ILE A 150 4.74 6.59 15.97
N THR A 151 4.02 7.55 16.55
CA THR A 151 3.67 7.53 17.97
C THR A 151 2.80 6.32 18.31
N LYS A 152 1.79 6.03 17.50
CA LYS A 152 0.91 4.87 17.67
C LYS A 152 1.69 3.56 17.62
N MET A 153 2.61 3.43 16.65
CA MET A 153 3.47 2.25 16.53
C MET A 153 4.36 2.09 17.78
N LEU A 154 5.05 3.13 18.20
CA LEU A 154 5.94 3.07 19.35
C LEU A 154 5.19 2.73 20.65
N ASN A 155 3.97 3.26 20.83
CA ASN A 155 3.13 2.92 21.99
C ASN A 155 2.61 1.48 21.94
N THR A 156 2.30 0.98 20.72
CA THR A 156 1.76 -0.38 20.54
C THR A 156 2.84 -1.45 20.77
N TYR A 157 4.08 -1.12 20.47
CA TYR A 157 5.22 -2.02 20.50
C TYR A 157 6.32 -1.52 21.44
N GLU A 158 5.95 -0.86 22.54
CA GLU A 158 6.90 -0.23 23.49
C GLU A 158 7.97 -1.19 24.01
N ASP A 159 7.61 -2.46 24.21
CA ASP A 159 8.53 -3.51 24.69
C ASP A 159 9.56 -3.95 23.64
N TYR A 160 9.35 -3.62 22.38
CA TYR A 160 10.22 -4.04 21.27
C TYR A 160 11.23 -2.98 20.87
N PHE A 161 10.93 -1.71 21.12
CA PHE A 161 11.80 -0.61 20.71
C PHE A 161 12.58 -0.01 21.88
N PRO A 162 13.85 0.37 21.67
CA PRO A 162 14.57 1.12 22.70
C PRO A 162 13.85 2.43 23.00
N SER A 163 13.80 2.82 24.27
CA SER A 163 13.13 4.06 24.71
C SER A 163 13.66 5.35 24.09
N ASN A 164 14.86 5.28 23.51
CA ASN A 164 15.55 6.40 22.87
C ASN A 164 15.67 6.24 21.35
N ILE A 165 14.82 5.41 20.72
CA ILE A 165 14.85 5.24 19.25
C ILE A 165 14.67 6.60 18.56
N ASP A 166 15.54 6.87 17.59
CA ASP A 166 15.42 8.08 16.78
C ASP A 166 14.23 7.97 15.82
N ARG A 167 13.24 8.84 16.00
CA ARG A 167 12.04 8.90 15.14
C ARG A 167 12.38 9.20 13.68
N ALA A 168 13.51 9.88 13.43
CA ALA A 168 13.98 10.13 12.07
C ALA A 168 14.30 8.85 11.30
N VAL A 169 14.75 7.79 11.99
CA VAL A 169 14.98 6.46 11.39
C VAL A 169 13.67 5.80 10.98
N LEU A 170 12.60 6.01 11.74
CA LEU A 170 11.29 5.40 11.47
C LEU A 170 10.49 6.15 10.41
N ARG A 171 10.70 7.46 10.28
CA ARG A 171 9.91 8.34 9.41
C ARG A 171 9.78 7.80 7.96
N PRO A 172 10.83 7.33 7.28
CA PRO A 172 10.71 6.81 5.91
C PRO A 172 9.75 5.62 5.78
N MET A 173 9.52 4.85 6.85
CA MET A 173 8.54 3.77 6.86
C MET A 173 7.09 4.30 6.80
N PHE A 174 6.82 5.50 7.30
CA PHE A 174 5.48 6.07 7.40
C PHE A 174 5.16 7.12 6.34
N GLU A 175 6.15 7.72 5.71
CA GLU A 175 5.96 8.64 4.58
C GLU A 175 6.04 7.90 3.22
N VAL A 176 5.64 8.57 2.15
CA VAL A 176 5.97 8.17 0.79
C VAL A 176 7.04 9.08 0.21
N ARG A 177 7.87 8.52 -0.66
CA ARG A 177 8.97 9.23 -1.32
C ARG A 177 8.97 8.93 -2.80
N PRO A 178 9.41 9.88 -3.67
CA PRO A 178 9.47 9.64 -5.12
C PRO A 178 10.26 8.41 -5.51
N GLU A 179 11.33 8.10 -4.77
CA GLU A 179 12.18 6.95 -5.02
C GLU A 179 11.48 5.62 -4.80
N TYR A 180 10.45 5.52 -3.96
CA TYR A 180 9.75 4.25 -3.67
C TYR A 180 8.96 3.78 -4.89
N ILE A 181 7.99 4.57 -5.34
CA ILE A 181 7.21 4.23 -6.54
C ILE A 181 8.06 4.30 -7.81
N GLY A 182 9.11 5.16 -7.81
CA GLY A 182 10.09 5.23 -8.89
C GLY A 182 10.84 3.92 -9.09
N ALA A 183 11.24 3.25 -8.00
CA ALA A 183 11.89 1.94 -8.04
C ALA A 183 10.95 0.84 -8.56
N ALA A 184 9.67 0.85 -8.14
CA ALA A 184 8.67 -0.07 -8.67
C ALA A 184 8.53 0.07 -10.20
N PHE A 185 8.39 1.29 -10.71
CA PHE A 185 8.30 1.53 -12.14
C PHE A 185 9.61 1.22 -12.89
N ALA A 186 10.78 1.51 -12.30
CA ALA A 186 12.06 1.17 -12.90
C ALA A 186 12.22 -0.35 -13.07
N ALA A 187 11.81 -1.13 -12.06
CA ALA A 187 11.81 -2.59 -12.11
C ALA A 187 10.84 -3.13 -13.18
N VAL A 188 9.66 -2.52 -13.32
CA VAL A 188 8.71 -2.83 -14.40
C VAL A 188 9.35 -2.56 -15.77
N ASP A 189 9.98 -1.40 -15.94
CA ASP A 189 10.63 -1.04 -17.22
C ASP A 189 11.79 -1.96 -17.56
N GLU A 190 12.59 -2.38 -16.56
CA GLU A 190 13.70 -3.30 -16.76
C GLU A 190 13.24 -4.68 -17.23
N VAL A 191 12.17 -5.22 -16.64
CA VAL A 191 11.69 -6.59 -16.93
C VAL A 191 10.78 -6.64 -18.15
N TYR A 192 9.89 -5.66 -18.31
CA TYR A 192 8.82 -5.68 -19.33
C TYR A 192 9.02 -4.65 -20.45
N GLY A 193 9.97 -3.74 -20.31
CA GLY A 193 10.25 -2.67 -21.27
C GLY A 193 9.51 -1.37 -20.96
N ASP A 194 8.23 -1.43 -20.60
CA ASP A 194 7.44 -0.29 -20.14
C ASP A 194 6.22 -0.73 -19.34
N THR A 195 5.53 0.24 -18.74
CA THR A 195 4.31 -0.02 -17.95
C THR A 195 3.17 -0.60 -18.80
N GLY A 196 3.03 -0.20 -20.06
CA GLY A 196 2.01 -0.75 -20.97
C GLY A 196 2.22 -2.23 -21.25
N ALA A 197 3.48 -2.62 -21.50
CA ALA A 197 3.84 -4.03 -21.66
C ALA A 197 3.58 -4.85 -20.37
N TYR A 198 3.88 -4.28 -19.20
CA TYR A 198 3.56 -4.90 -17.91
C TYR A 198 2.05 -5.10 -17.72
N LEU A 199 1.24 -4.07 -17.96
CA LEU A 199 -0.22 -4.13 -17.88
C LEU A 199 -0.78 -5.25 -18.79
N HIS A 200 -0.26 -5.37 -20.00
CA HIS A 200 -0.71 -6.37 -20.96
C HIS A 200 -0.20 -7.79 -20.63
N GLN A 201 1.11 -7.95 -20.43
CA GLN A 201 1.74 -9.28 -20.32
C GLN A 201 1.58 -9.90 -18.93
N ALA A 202 1.64 -9.06 -17.88
CA ALA A 202 1.62 -9.53 -16.50
C ALA A 202 0.23 -9.42 -15.86
N LEU A 203 -0.54 -8.39 -16.20
CA LEU A 203 -1.85 -8.15 -15.57
C LEU A 203 -3.03 -8.55 -16.45
N GLY A 204 -2.82 -8.81 -17.76
CA GLY A 204 -3.84 -9.35 -18.65
C GLY A 204 -4.83 -8.31 -19.20
N LEU A 205 -4.41 -7.03 -19.29
CA LEU A 205 -5.19 -5.95 -19.88
C LEU A 205 -5.08 -5.93 -21.40
#